data_9a6347762c5019cc9a279e8adcf219d6
#
_entry.id   9a6347762c5019cc9a279e8adcf219d6
#
_cell.length_a   1.000
_cell.length_b   1.000
_cell.length_c   1.000
_cell.angle_alpha   90.00
_cell.angle_beta   90.00
_cell.angle_gamma   90.00
#
_symmetry.space_group_name_H-M   'P 1'
#
loop_
_entity.id
_entity.type
_entity.pdbx_description
1 polymer ?
#
loop_
_entity_poly.entity_id
_entity_poly.type
_entity_poly.pdbx_seq_one_letter_code
_entity_poly.pdbx_strand_id
1 'polypeptide(L)'
;CPPWSIQSEKITHDKIKKDLIYDNAVLKIYDIPVLYFPKFFHPDPTVKRRTGFLQPQFNRSKTLGSSVYLPYFKTIGIDKDYTFKPTIFEDKYILQNEFRRKTKNSSLITDFSLTRDYESSSTNKKKNINHLFVDYKKDLNLKNFLSSELDLKIERVNNDTYLKVFQNNLFPSPVMPANKNLMQSKLNYYLDHKNYNLTTGFKIYESLGKKHSDRYQYILPSYDFTKNLNLNTLKGSAYFYSSGSNNLKDTNNLRTSITNDLGYNSIDYFTKNGLKNNFNLYFKNLNSVGKNDATYKSSPSVDGMSIFEVSSSLPLIKNNILSKEILTPKISIRANPGNNMKNHSTSNKLISANNI
;
A
#
# COMPACT_ATOMS: atom_id res chain seq x y z
N CYS A 1 -1.68 -14.08 -39.86
CA CYS A 1 -0.27 -13.66 -40.06
C CYS A 1 0.13 -12.74 -38.93
N PRO A 2 1.26 -12.95 -38.28
CA PRO A 2 1.75 -12.01 -37.29
C PRO A 2 2.08 -10.67 -37.97
N PRO A 3 1.87 -9.53 -37.28
CA PRO A 3 2.13 -8.22 -37.86
C PRO A 3 3.61 -7.95 -38.15
N TRP A 4 4.49 -8.80 -37.63
CA TRP A 4 5.92 -8.80 -37.91
C TRP A 4 6.50 -10.22 -37.89
N SER A 5 7.55 -10.45 -38.62
CA SER A 5 8.27 -11.73 -38.66
C SER A 5 9.76 -11.49 -38.92
N ILE A 6 10.59 -12.43 -38.48
CA ILE A 6 12.02 -12.45 -38.80
C ILE A 6 12.26 -13.68 -39.68
N GLN A 7 12.78 -13.43 -40.88
CA GLN A 7 13.25 -14.46 -41.78
C GLN A 7 14.77 -14.45 -41.75
N SER A 8 15.39 -15.62 -41.67
CA SER A 8 16.85 -15.76 -41.70
C SER A 8 17.28 -16.92 -42.59
N GLU A 9 18.47 -16.85 -43.10
CA GLU A 9 19.08 -17.93 -43.89
C GLU A 9 19.44 -19.13 -43.02
N LYS A 10 19.95 -18.88 -41.79
CA LYS A 10 20.34 -19.89 -40.83
C LYS A 10 19.97 -19.50 -39.42
N ILE A 11 19.48 -20.47 -38.63
CA ILE A 11 19.23 -20.30 -37.20
C ILE A 11 20.09 -21.30 -36.46
N THR A 12 20.92 -20.81 -35.52
CA THR A 12 21.75 -21.63 -34.66
C THR A 12 21.32 -21.45 -33.21
N HIS A 13 21.05 -22.54 -32.50
CA HIS A 13 20.75 -22.52 -31.06
C HIS A 13 22.02 -22.78 -30.27
N ASP A 14 22.60 -21.76 -29.63
CA ASP A 14 23.70 -21.89 -28.69
C ASP A 14 23.13 -22.29 -27.32
N LYS A 15 23.21 -23.58 -27.00
CA LYS A 15 22.69 -24.12 -25.74
C LYS A 15 23.47 -23.67 -24.49
N ILE A 16 24.73 -23.26 -24.65
CA ILE A 16 25.59 -22.81 -23.55
C ILE A 16 25.21 -21.37 -23.18
N LYS A 17 25.17 -20.51 -24.19
CA LYS A 17 24.78 -19.09 -24.01
C LYS A 17 23.26 -18.90 -23.93
N LYS A 18 22.50 -19.95 -24.25
CA LYS A 18 21.04 -19.90 -24.36
C LYS A 18 20.57 -18.82 -25.32
N ASP A 19 21.16 -18.80 -26.52
CA ASP A 19 20.88 -17.85 -27.56
C ASP A 19 20.41 -18.53 -28.84
N LEU A 20 19.41 -17.96 -29.47
CA LEU A 20 19.07 -18.21 -30.87
C LEU A 20 19.80 -17.16 -31.72
N ILE A 21 20.71 -17.62 -32.57
CA ILE A 21 21.52 -16.79 -33.47
C ILE A 21 20.95 -16.93 -34.86
N TYR A 22 20.64 -15.81 -35.47
CA TYR A 22 20.09 -15.70 -36.82
C TYR A 22 21.15 -15.07 -37.73
N ASP A 23 21.58 -15.80 -38.76
CA ASP A 23 22.48 -15.28 -39.78
C ASP A 23 21.65 -14.79 -40.95
N ASN A 24 21.99 -13.60 -41.48
CA ASN A 24 21.31 -12.93 -42.58
C ASN A 24 19.81 -12.75 -42.29
N ALA A 25 19.50 -12.10 -41.17
CA ALA A 25 18.12 -11.91 -40.70
C ALA A 25 17.47 -10.69 -41.36
N VAL A 26 16.25 -10.86 -41.84
CA VAL A 26 15.40 -9.78 -42.37
C VAL A 26 14.15 -9.64 -41.52
N LEU A 27 13.97 -8.48 -40.91
CA LEU A 27 12.72 -8.11 -40.23
C LEU A 27 11.69 -7.69 -41.28
N LYS A 28 10.54 -8.34 -41.26
CA LYS A 28 9.39 -8.02 -42.11
C LYS A 28 8.24 -7.50 -41.27
N ILE A 29 7.56 -6.47 -41.76
CA ILE A 29 6.29 -5.96 -41.21
C ILE A 29 5.25 -6.14 -42.31
N TYR A 30 4.18 -6.91 -42.03
CA TYR A 30 3.18 -7.33 -43.00
C TYR A 30 3.80 -7.84 -44.29
N ASP A 31 4.82 -8.74 -44.15
CA ASP A 31 5.60 -9.34 -45.24
C ASP A 31 6.48 -8.39 -46.05
N ILE A 32 6.51 -7.10 -45.71
CA ILE A 32 7.40 -6.11 -46.33
C ILE A 32 8.73 -6.10 -45.57
N PRO A 33 9.89 -6.33 -46.24
CA PRO A 33 11.20 -6.27 -45.62
C PRO A 33 11.54 -4.82 -45.22
N VAL A 34 11.79 -4.59 -43.90
CA VAL A 34 12.06 -3.24 -43.37
C VAL A 34 13.47 -3.08 -42.84
N LEU A 35 14.09 -4.15 -42.31
CA LEU A 35 15.45 -4.08 -41.77
C LEU A 35 16.20 -5.39 -42.06
N TYR A 36 17.49 -5.25 -42.41
CA TYR A 36 18.41 -6.36 -42.57
C TYR A 36 19.47 -6.35 -41.47
N PHE A 37 19.73 -7.50 -40.91
CA PHE A 37 20.76 -7.73 -39.92
C PHE A 37 21.68 -8.86 -40.40
N PRO A 38 22.97 -8.60 -40.63
CA PRO A 38 23.91 -9.64 -41.00
C PRO A 38 23.97 -10.76 -39.95
N LYS A 39 23.85 -10.36 -38.69
CA LYS A 39 23.73 -11.26 -37.54
C LYS A 39 22.83 -10.66 -36.49
N PHE A 40 21.82 -11.44 -36.10
CA PHE A 40 20.89 -11.08 -35.03
C PHE A 40 20.84 -12.22 -34.00
N PHE A 41 20.75 -11.91 -32.74
CA PHE A 41 20.60 -12.90 -31.70
C PHE A 41 19.47 -12.54 -30.76
N HIS A 42 18.75 -13.55 -30.36
CA HIS A 42 17.61 -13.48 -29.47
C HIS A 42 17.78 -14.51 -28.35
N PRO A 43 17.52 -14.17 -27.08
CA PRO A 43 17.60 -15.13 -25.98
C PRO A 43 16.61 -16.27 -26.17
N ASP A 44 17.02 -17.46 -25.82
CA ASP A 44 16.15 -18.63 -25.72
C ASP A 44 14.96 -18.33 -24.79
N PRO A 45 13.74 -18.79 -25.09
CA PRO A 45 12.55 -18.57 -24.26
C PRO A 45 12.69 -19.04 -22.80
N THR A 46 13.65 -19.93 -22.49
CA THR A 46 13.93 -20.38 -21.12
C THR A 46 14.70 -19.36 -20.29
N VAL A 47 15.28 -18.35 -20.92
CA VAL A 47 16.03 -17.28 -20.23
C VAL A 47 15.08 -16.27 -19.61
N LYS A 48 14.93 -16.31 -18.29
CA LYS A 48 14.01 -15.42 -17.57
C LYS A 48 14.45 -13.96 -17.52
N ARG A 49 15.76 -13.68 -17.53
CA ARG A 49 16.33 -12.32 -17.38
C ARG A 49 17.61 -12.19 -18.19
N ARG A 50 17.65 -11.22 -19.09
CA ARG A 50 18.83 -10.93 -19.88
C ARG A 50 18.99 -9.44 -20.11
N THR A 51 20.24 -8.98 -20.11
CA THR A 51 20.59 -7.61 -20.47
C THR A 51 20.33 -7.36 -21.97
N GLY A 52 19.67 -6.26 -22.29
CA GLY A 52 19.38 -5.87 -23.65
C GLY A 52 18.32 -4.77 -23.76
N PHE A 53 18.09 -4.31 -24.97
CA PHE A 53 16.99 -3.40 -25.27
C PHE A 53 15.64 -4.12 -25.13
N LEU A 54 14.69 -3.44 -24.53
CA LEU A 54 13.29 -3.87 -24.51
C LEU A 54 12.57 -3.30 -25.73
N GLN A 55 11.32 -3.71 -25.93
CA GLN A 55 10.53 -3.30 -27.07
C GLN A 55 10.40 -1.76 -27.12
N PRO A 56 10.81 -1.13 -28.23
CA PRO A 56 10.62 0.29 -28.43
C PRO A 56 9.14 0.61 -28.63
N GLN A 57 8.74 1.82 -28.25
CA GLN A 57 7.38 2.31 -28.44
C GLN A 57 7.40 3.71 -29.04
N PHE A 58 6.44 3.97 -29.93
CA PHE A 58 6.18 5.30 -30.47
C PHE A 58 4.87 5.81 -29.88
N ASN A 59 4.95 6.95 -29.22
CA ASN A 59 3.79 7.56 -28.56
C ASN A 59 3.54 8.95 -29.13
N ARG A 60 2.27 9.35 -29.17
CA ARG A 60 1.85 10.70 -29.52
C ARG A 60 0.97 11.26 -28.40
N SER A 61 1.37 12.39 -27.86
CA SER A 61 0.64 13.12 -26.84
C SER A 61 0.14 14.45 -27.41
N LYS A 62 -1.09 14.83 -27.08
CA LYS A 62 -1.61 16.16 -27.44
C LYS A 62 -0.84 17.29 -26.76
N THR A 63 -0.27 17.04 -25.58
CA THR A 63 0.41 18.06 -24.76
C THR A 63 1.93 18.07 -25.00
N LEU A 64 2.54 16.91 -25.27
CA LEU A 64 3.99 16.76 -25.32
C LEU A 64 4.51 16.47 -26.74
N GLY A 65 3.62 16.25 -27.72
CA GLY A 65 4.01 15.88 -29.08
C GLY A 65 4.30 14.40 -29.27
N SER A 66 4.99 14.08 -30.37
CA SER A 66 5.44 12.72 -30.67
C SER A 66 6.67 12.35 -29.86
N SER A 67 6.82 11.09 -29.50
CA SER A 67 7.97 10.61 -28.73
C SER A 67 8.36 9.19 -29.10
N VAL A 68 9.64 8.91 -28.97
CA VAL A 68 10.24 7.58 -29.09
C VAL A 68 10.70 7.15 -27.72
N TYR A 69 10.33 5.94 -27.34
CA TYR A 69 10.68 5.29 -26.12
C TYR A 69 11.55 4.07 -26.41
N LEU A 70 12.76 4.01 -25.84
CA LEU A 70 13.72 2.95 -26.10
C LEU A 70 14.37 2.46 -24.79
N PRO A 71 13.73 1.56 -24.06
CA PRO A 71 14.24 1.12 -22.77
C PRO A 71 15.38 0.10 -22.92
N TYR A 72 16.33 0.18 -21.99
CA TYR A 72 17.45 -0.74 -21.87
C TYR A 72 17.45 -1.39 -20.49
N PHE A 73 17.32 -2.71 -20.47
CA PHE A 73 17.34 -3.52 -19.24
C PHE A 73 18.75 -4.09 -19.01
N LYS A 74 19.25 -3.99 -17.79
CA LYS A 74 20.55 -4.52 -17.38
C LYS A 74 20.42 -5.38 -16.13
N THR A 75 20.79 -6.65 -16.22
CA THR A 75 21.01 -7.51 -15.05
C THR A 75 22.34 -7.13 -14.40
N ILE A 76 22.35 -6.79 -13.11
CA ILE A 76 23.57 -6.46 -12.36
C ILE A 76 24.02 -7.67 -11.54
N GLY A 77 23.12 -8.58 -11.25
CA GLY A 77 23.36 -9.80 -10.48
C GLY A 77 22.13 -10.68 -10.42
N ILE A 78 22.18 -11.70 -9.60
CA ILE A 78 21.06 -12.63 -9.42
C ILE A 78 19.86 -11.93 -8.77
N ASP A 79 20.13 -11.02 -7.85
CA ASP A 79 19.16 -10.38 -6.95
C ASP A 79 18.77 -8.95 -7.37
N LYS A 80 19.41 -8.36 -8.40
CA LYS A 80 19.20 -6.96 -8.77
C LYS A 80 19.29 -6.71 -10.26
N ASP A 81 18.54 -5.72 -10.70
CA ASP A 81 18.54 -5.21 -12.08
C ASP A 81 18.29 -3.70 -12.11
N TYR A 82 18.55 -3.16 -13.26
CA TYR A 82 18.38 -1.76 -13.58
C TYR A 82 17.76 -1.62 -14.96
N THR A 83 16.79 -0.73 -15.10
CA THR A 83 16.20 -0.40 -16.39
C THR A 83 16.31 1.09 -16.63
N PHE A 84 17.05 1.47 -17.65
CA PHE A 84 17.08 2.82 -18.17
C PHE A 84 15.95 2.98 -19.19
N LYS A 85 15.10 3.99 -19.01
CA LYS A 85 13.83 4.16 -19.74
C LYS A 85 13.75 5.57 -20.34
N PRO A 86 14.57 5.90 -21.36
CA PRO A 86 14.51 7.22 -22.01
C PRO A 86 13.26 7.34 -22.88
N THR A 87 12.59 8.48 -22.78
CA THR A 87 11.56 8.94 -23.70
C THR A 87 12.02 10.23 -24.35
N ILE A 88 12.20 10.23 -25.65
CA ILE A 88 12.75 11.35 -26.43
C ILE A 88 11.61 11.98 -27.23
N PHE A 89 11.39 13.27 -27.04
CA PHE A 89 10.48 14.12 -27.80
C PHE A 89 11.30 15.00 -28.77
N GLU A 90 10.65 15.79 -29.57
CA GLU A 90 11.30 16.70 -30.50
C GLU A 90 12.18 17.76 -29.82
N ASP A 91 11.70 18.31 -28.69
CA ASP A 91 12.28 19.46 -27.98
C ASP A 91 12.69 19.16 -26.53
N LYS A 92 12.39 17.98 -26.03
CA LYS A 92 12.66 17.58 -24.64
C LYS A 92 12.88 16.08 -24.50
N TYR A 93 13.35 15.66 -23.32
CA TYR A 93 13.49 14.24 -22.99
C TYR A 93 13.17 13.94 -21.54
N ILE A 94 12.70 12.74 -21.29
CA ILE A 94 12.50 12.16 -19.96
C ILE A 94 13.49 11.02 -19.78
N LEU A 95 14.35 11.12 -18.81
CA LEU A 95 15.27 10.06 -18.39
C LEU A 95 14.72 9.39 -17.13
N GLN A 96 13.89 8.37 -17.33
CA GLN A 96 13.34 7.57 -16.25
C GLN A 96 14.26 6.37 -15.97
N ASN A 97 14.42 6.01 -14.71
CA ASN A 97 15.33 4.98 -14.28
C ASN A 97 14.66 4.13 -13.21
N GLU A 98 14.67 2.83 -13.38
CA GLU A 98 14.16 1.89 -12.39
C GLU A 98 15.28 0.99 -11.90
N PHE A 99 15.46 0.90 -10.59
CA PHE A 99 16.34 -0.06 -9.95
C PHE A 99 15.51 -1.00 -9.08
N ARG A 100 15.75 -2.30 -9.21
CA ARG A 100 15.10 -3.33 -8.41
C ARG A 100 16.13 -4.23 -7.76
N ARG A 101 15.88 -4.55 -6.51
CA ARG A 101 16.64 -5.55 -5.76
C ARG A 101 15.69 -6.41 -4.96
N LYS A 102 15.87 -7.73 -5.03
CA LYS A 102 15.10 -8.69 -4.24
C LYS A 102 16.05 -9.71 -3.63
N THR A 103 16.13 -9.72 -2.32
CA THR A 103 16.86 -10.72 -1.54
C THR A 103 15.88 -11.68 -0.86
N LYS A 104 16.37 -12.62 -0.08
CA LYS A 104 15.53 -13.51 0.74
C LYS A 104 14.65 -12.71 1.71
N ASN A 105 15.18 -11.64 2.29
CA ASN A 105 14.55 -10.92 3.40
C ASN A 105 14.21 -9.46 3.05
N SER A 106 14.41 -9.02 1.80
CA SER A 106 14.07 -7.64 1.43
C SER A 106 13.72 -7.51 -0.04
N SER A 107 12.88 -6.54 -0.35
CA SER A 107 12.60 -6.09 -1.71
C SER A 107 12.72 -4.56 -1.76
N LEU A 108 13.40 -4.06 -2.78
CA LEU A 108 13.53 -2.64 -3.08
C LEU A 108 13.19 -2.41 -4.54
N ILE A 109 12.31 -1.46 -4.80
CA ILE A 109 12.05 -0.91 -6.12
C ILE A 109 12.18 0.60 -5.99
N THR A 110 12.99 1.20 -6.84
CA THR A 110 13.10 2.65 -6.96
C THR A 110 12.85 3.05 -8.39
N ASP A 111 12.07 4.09 -8.59
CA ASP A 111 11.84 4.71 -9.88
C ASP A 111 12.09 6.21 -9.75
N PHE A 112 13.00 6.75 -10.52
CA PHE A 112 13.28 8.17 -10.53
C PHE A 112 13.43 8.68 -11.97
N SER A 113 13.02 9.91 -12.20
CA SER A 113 13.19 10.53 -13.51
C SER A 113 13.71 11.95 -13.41
N LEU A 114 14.35 12.37 -14.50
CA LEU A 114 14.75 13.74 -14.74
C LEU A 114 14.26 14.15 -16.14
N THR A 115 13.51 15.24 -16.18
CA THR A 115 13.12 15.91 -17.43
C THR A 115 13.72 17.31 -17.42
N ARG A 116 14.51 17.62 -18.40
CA ARG A 116 15.12 18.96 -18.55
C ARG A 116 14.32 19.82 -19.54
N ASP A 117 14.45 21.13 -19.36
CA ASP A 117 13.92 22.15 -20.26
C ASP A 117 12.42 22.05 -20.54
N TYR A 118 11.65 21.48 -19.60
CA TYR A 118 10.20 21.49 -19.70
C TYR A 118 9.70 22.93 -19.61
N GLU A 119 9.06 23.40 -20.67
CA GLU A 119 8.43 24.70 -20.72
C GLU A 119 6.93 24.55 -20.47
N SER A 120 6.45 25.22 -19.41
CA SER A 120 5.02 25.26 -19.10
C SER A 120 4.34 26.31 -19.97
N SER A 121 3.27 25.94 -20.65
CA SER A 121 2.44 26.83 -21.46
C SER A 121 1.92 28.06 -20.70
N SER A 122 1.90 28.01 -19.36
CA SER A 122 1.40 29.10 -18.52
C SER A 122 2.47 30.10 -18.07
N THR A 123 3.76 29.75 -18.15
CA THR A 123 4.83 30.60 -17.56
C THR A 123 5.99 30.87 -18.50
N ASN A 124 6.06 30.20 -19.64
CA ASN A 124 7.19 30.24 -20.62
C ASN A 124 8.58 30.13 -19.95
N LYS A 125 8.64 29.53 -18.76
CA LYS A 125 9.90 29.30 -18.04
C LYS A 125 10.28 27.84 -18.14
N LYS A 126 11.50 27.57 -18.60
CA LYS A 126 12.09 26.24 -18.60
C LYS A 126 12.35 25.78 -17.18
N LYS A 127 11.89 24.59 -16.83
CA LYS A 127 12.07 23.97 -15.49
C LYS A 127 12.56 22.54 -15.62
N ASN A 128 13.43 22.16 -14.71
CA ASN A 128 13.75 20.77 -14.50
C ASN A 128 12.70 20.16 -13.61
N ILE A 129 12.07 19.10 -14.07
CA ILE A 129 11.07 18.38 -13.32
C ILE A 129 11.51 16.93 -13.10
N ASN A 130 11.21 16.43 -11.93
CA ASN A 130 11.64 15.11 -11.51
C ASN A 130 10.62 14.42 -10.60
N HIS A 131 10.76 13.10 -10.50
CA HIS A 131 10.11 12.32 -9.47
C HIS A 131 11.08 11.36 -8.80
N LEU A 132 10.71 10.94 -7.60
CA LEU A 132 11.32 9.84 -6.87
C LEU A 132 10.21 9.00 -6.22
N PHE A 133 10.10 7.73 -6.65
CA PHE A 133 9.20 6.74 -6.05
C PHE A 133 10.03 5.58 -5.55
N VAL A 134 9.76 5.16 -4.31
CA VAL A 134 10.48 4.06 -3.64
C VAL A 134 9.49 3.18 -2.93
N ASP A 135 9.65 1.87 -3.05
CA ASP A 135 9.02 0.85 -2.20
C ASP A 135 10.13 -0.06 -1.68
N TYR A 136 10.30 -0.07 -0.36
CA TYR A 136 11.26 -0.92 0.31
C TYR A 136 10.60 -1.68 1.44
N LYS A 137 10.66 -3.00 1.37
CA LYS A 137 10.19 -3.90 2.41
C LYS A 137 11.33 -4.76 2.89
N LYS A 138 11.43 -4.92 4.19
CA LYS A 138 12.45 -5.76 4.82
C LYS A 138 11.86 -6.57 5.95
N ASP A 139 12.04 -7.87 5.90
CA ASP A 139 11.85 -8.75 7.03
C ASP A 139 13.04 -8.59 7.98
N LEU A 140 12.77 -8.17 9.21
CA LEU A 140 13.77 -7.89 10.23
C LEU A 140 14.25 -9.17 10.93
N ASN A 141 13.49 -10.26 10.82
CA ASN A 141 13.77 -11.57 11.45
C ASN A 141 14.10 -11.44 12.95
N LEU A 142 13.33 -10.63 13.67
CA LEU A 142 13.56 -10.44 15.11
C LEU A 142 13.24 -11.74 15.87
N LYS A 143 14.15 -12.13 16.74
CA LYS A 143 13.94 -13.28 17.64
C LYS A 143 12.71 -13.03 18.50
N ASN A 144 11.92 -14.06 18.76
CA ASN A 144 10.70 -14.04 19.54
C ASN A 144 9.46 -13.40 18.85
N PHE A 145 9.58 -12.97 17.60
CA PHE A 145 8.44 -12.53 16.79
C PHE A 145 8.10 -13.56 15.73
N LEU A 146 6.81 -13.71 15.44
CA LEU A 146 6.31 -14.56 14.36
C LEU A 146 6.61 -13.91 13.00
N SER A 147 6.43 -12.59 12.92
CA SER A 147 6.88 -11.76 11.83
C SER A 147 7.31 -10.38 12.33
N SER A 148 8.25 -9.79 11.63
CA SER A 148 8.74 -8.44 11.90
C SER A 148 9.14 -7.79 10.61
N GLU A 149 8.43 -6.73 10.20
CA GLU A 149 8.58 -6.12 8.88
C GLU A 149 8.76 -4.61 8.98
N LEU A 150 9.67 -4.08 8.17
CA LEU A 150 9.82 -2.66 7.87
C LEU A 150 9.24 -2.40 6.47
N ASP A 151 8.35 -1.43 6.34
CA ASP A 151 7.75 -0.97 5.09
C ASP A 151 8.02 0.54 4.92
N LEU A 152 8.87 0.88 3.95
CA LEU A 152 9.18 2.27 3.56
C LEU A 152 8.63 2.52 2.17
N LYS A 153 7.80 3.54 2.04
CA LYS A 153 7.30 4.05 0.76
C LYS A 153 7.63 5.54 0.67
N ILE A 154 8.17 5.97 -0.47
CA ILE A 154 8.41 7.38 -0.78
C ILE A 154 7.73 7.70 -2.10
N GLU A 155 6.89 8.73 -2.10
CA GLU A 155 6.32 9.32 -3.30
C GLU A 155 6.61 10.81 -3.29
N ARG A 156 7.39 11.26 -4.25
CA ARG A 156 7.76 12.67 -4.38
C ARG A 156 7.84 13.11 -5.83
N VAL A 157 7.28 14.28 -6.10
CA VAL A 157 7.43 15.01 -7.36
C VAL A 157 7.78 16.46 -7.05
N ASN A 158 8.53 17.12 -7.92
CA ASN A 158 8.90 18.54 -7.73
C ASN A 158 7.99 19.51 -8.49
N ASN A 159 6.93 19.00 -9.14
CA ASN A 159 5.98 19.82 -9.87
C ASN A 159 4.56 19.26 -9.68
N ASP A 160 3.59 20.14 -9.38
CA ASP A 160 2.21 19.79 -9.02
C ASP A 160 1.42 19.11 -10.14
N THR A 161 1.78 19.40 -11.38
CA THR A 161 1.11 18.84 -12.56
C THR A 161 1.88 17.66 -13.17
N TYR A 162 3.01 17.25 -12.57
CA TYR A 162 3.91 16.24 -13.12
C TYR A 162 3.19 14.98 -13.58
N LEU A 163 2.47 14.31 -12.70
CA LEU A 163 1.76 13.08 -13.03
C LEU A 163 0.58 13.29 -13.99
N LYS A 164 -0.05 14.48 -13.99
CA LYS A 164 -1.13 14.79 -14.93
C LYS A 164 -0.62 14.91 -16.37
N VAL A 165 0.58 15.48 -16.53
CA VAL A 165 1.18 15.73 -17.84
C VAL A 165 1.95 14.51 -18.36
N PHE A 166 2.74 13.87 -17.50
CA PHE A 166 3.73 12.89 -17.94
C PHE A 166 3.34 11.43 -17.72
N GLN A 167 2.38 11.10 -16.86
CA GLN A 167 2.09 9.70 -16.49
C GLN A 167 1.89 8.77 -17.71
N ASN A 168 1.23 9.25 -18.75
CA ASN A 168 0.98 8.45 -19.97
C ASN A 168 2.23 8.28 -20.85
N ASN A 169 3.28 9.04 -20.58
CA ASN A 169 4.56 9.01 -21.30
C ASN A 169 5.70 8.44 -20.44
N LEU A 170 5.42 8.14 -19.17
CA LEU A 170 6.31 7.38 -18.31
C LEU A 170 6.10 5.90 -18.55
N PHE A 171 7.16 5.14 -18.52
CA PHE A 171 7.05 3.69 -18.55
C PHE A 171 6.42 3.18 -17.25
N PRO A 172 5.49 2.24 -17.33
CA PRO A 172 4.87 1.67 -16.15
C PRO A 172 5.90 1.15 -15.13
N SER A 173 5.69 1.50 -13.88
CA SER A 173 6.48 1.02 -12.75
C SER A 173 5.54 0.62 -11.60
N PRO A 174 5.82 -0.49 -10.88
CA PRO A 174 5.00 -0.94 -9.76
C PRO A 174 4.90 0.07 -8.62
N VAL A 175 5.85 1.01 -8.53
CA VAL A 175 5.91 2.03 -7.46
C VAL A 175 5.29 3.37 -7.86
N MET A 176 4.72 3.46 -9.06
CA MET A 176 4.07 4.68 -9.52
C MET A 176 2.83 4.99 -8.67
N PRO A 177 2.66 6.24 -8.19
CA PRO A 177 1.49 6.63 -7.41
C PRO A 177 0.18 6.41 -8.17
N ALA A 178 -0.81 5.79 -7.49
CA ALA A 178 -2.15 5.65 -8.05
C ALA A 178 -2.90 6.98 -8.11
N ASN A 179 -2.62 7.90 -7.17
CA ASN A 179 -3.25 9.21 -7.10
C ASN A 179 -2.35 10.29 -7.70
N LYS A 180 -2.88 11.04 -8.68
CA LYS A 180 -2.15 12.11 -9.37
C LYS A 180 -2.06 13.43 -8.58
N ASN A 181 -2.86 13.57 -7.52
CA ASN A 181 -2.98 14.80 -6.74
C ASN A 181 -2.47 14.66 -5.31
N LEU A 182 -2.23 13.44 -4.84
CA LEU A 182 -1.85 13.17 -3.46
C LEU A 182 -0.67 12.20 -3.44
N MET A 183 0.46 12.67 -2.93
CA MET A 183 1.65 11.84 -2.68
C MET A 183 1.62 11.34 -1.25
N GLN A 184 1.99 10.07 -1.05
CA GLN A 184 2.04 9.43 0.25
C GLN A 184 3.42 8.84 0.51
N SER A 185 4.12 9.37 1.50
CA SER A 185 5.34 8.75 2.03
C SER A 185 5.05 8.16 3.41
N LYS A 186 5.55 6.96 3.67
CA LYS A 186 5.35 6.26 4.94
C LYS A 186 6.56 5.43 5.33
N LEU A 187 6.75 5.30 6.62
CA LEU A 187 7.66 4.34 7.25
C LEU A 187 6.88 3.61 8.33
N ASN A 188 6.63 2.32 8.18
CA ASN A 188 5.91 1.52 9.14
C ASN A 188 6.76 0.33 9.63
N TYR A 189 6.58 -0.02 10.89
CA TYR A 189 7.05 -1.25 11.50
C TYR A 189 5.84 -2.10 11.86
N TYR A 190 5.85 -3.35 11.44
CA TYR A 190 4.88 -4.37 11.76
C TYR A 190 5.57 -5.43 12.60
N LEU A 191 5.10 -5.62 13.81
CA LEU A 191 5.66 -6.58 14.78
C LEU A 191 4.53 -7.50 15.23
N ASP A 192 4.62 -8.76 14.83
CA ASP A 192 3.70 -9.81 15.22
C ASP A 192 4.36 -10.76 16.21
N HIS A 193 3.92 -10.70 17.45
CA HIS A 193 4.40 -11.56 18.51
C HIS A 193 3.29 -12.55 18.89
N LYS A 194 3.65 -13.70 19.44
CA LYS A 194 2.70 -14.74 19.90
C LYS A 194 1.51 -14.20 20.71
N ASN A 195 1.74 -13.15 21.51
CA ASN A 195 0.76 -12.63 22.45
C ASN A 195 0.23 -11.22 22.11
N TYR A 196 0.84 -10.52 21.18
CA TYR A 196 0.47 -9.17 20.80
C TYR A 196 0.92 -8.80 19.41
N ASN A 197 0.24 -7.84 18.80
CA ASN A 197 0.61 -7.22 17.53
C ASN A 197 0.83 -5.73 17.76
N LEU A 198 1.90 -5.19 17.17
CA LEU A 198 2.19 -3.77 17.16
C LEU A 198 2.47 -3.31 15.75
N THR A 199 1.71 -2.33 15.29
CA THR A 199 2.03 -1.55 14.10
C THR A 199 2.33 -0.14 14.53
N THR A 200 3.48 0.41 14.14
CA THR A 200 3.82 1.80 14.43
C THR A 200 4.52 2.43 13.24
N GLY A 201 4.41 3.75 13.10
CA GLY A 201 5.08 4.42 11.98
C GLY A 201 4.75 5.89 11.82
N PHE A 202 5.24 6.40 10.71
CA PHE A 202 5.15 7.79 10.29
C PHE A 202 4.54 7.87 8.89
N LYS A 203 3.66 8.84 8.67
CA LYS A 203 3.04 9.07 7.36
C LYS A 203 3.04 10.57 7.04
N ILE A 204 3.37 10.87 5.80
CA ILE A 204 3.35 12.23 5.27
C ILE A 204 2.50 12.20 4.00
N TYR A 205 1.52 13.07 3.93
CA TYR A 205 0.71 13.27 2.74
C TYR A 205 1.01 14.65 2.18
N GLU A 206 1.22 14.73 0.86
CA GLU A 206 1.42 15.97 0.14
C GLU A 206 0.31 16.13 -0.91
N SER A 207 -0.56 17.14 -0.73
CA SER A 207 -1.63 17.50 -1.66
C SER A 207 -1.10 18.44 -2.72
N LEU A 208 -0.89 17.91 -3.93
CA LEU A 208 -0.38 18.71 -5.05
C LEU A 208 -1.39 19.76 -5.48
N GLY A 209 -0.92 20.95 -5.83
CA GLY A 209 -1.75 22.08 -6.27
C GLY A 209 -2.39 22.89 -5.15
N LYS A 210 -2.21 22.52 -3.88
CA LYS A 210 -2.60 23.34 -2.74
C LYS A 210 -1.52 24.36 -2.38
N LYS A 211 -1.93 25.45 -1.70
CA LYS A 211 -1.00 26.43 -1.13
C LYS A 211 -0.07 25.73 -0.14
N HIS A 212 1.10 26.32 0.11
CA HIS A 212 2.12 25.69 0.96
C HIS A 212 1.60 25.39 2.38
N SER A 213 0.78 26.29 2.96
CA SER A 213 0.15 26.10 4.27
C SER A 213 -0.73 24.87 4.37
N ASP A 214 -1.43 24.51 3.28
CA ASP A 214 -2.46 23.45 3.27
C ASP A 214 -1.98 22.20 2.54
N ARG A 215 -0.71 22.19 2.13
CA ARG A 215 -0.12 21.17 1.26
C ARG A 215 0.15 19.88 1.99
N TYR A 216 0.63 19.97 3.22
CA TYR A 216 1.14 18.81 3.95
C TYR A 216 0.25 18.40 5.12
N GLN A 217 0.11 17.09 5.29
CA GLN A 217 -0.42 16.46 6.48
C GLN A 217 0.60 15.48 7.01
N TYR A 218 0.94 15.60 8.28
CA TYR A 218 1.89 14.76 8.99
C TYR A 218 1.17 13.95 10.04
N ILE A 219 1.39 12.63 10.05
CA ILE A 219 0.96 11.73 11.12
C ILE A 219 2.23 11.14 11.74
N LEU A 220 2.68 11.73 12.85
CA LEU A 220 4.00 11.53 13.44
C LEU A 220 3.94 11.53 14.97
N PRO A 221 3.99 10.37 15.65
CA PRO A 221 3.82 9.01 15.16
C PRO A 221 2.35 8.58 15.08
N SER A 222 2.15 7.35 14.59
CA SER A 222 0.92 6.58 14.81
C SER A 222 1.27 5.18 15.28
N TYR A 223 0.39 4.57 16.07
CA TYR A 223 0.51 3.17 16.47
C TYR A 223 -0.85 2.50 16.62
N ASP A 224 -0.85 1.18 16.41
CA ASP A 224 -1.94 0.25 16.71
C ASP A 224 -1.34 -0.93 17.47
N PHE A 225 -1.80 -1.18 18.68
CA PHE A 225 -1.36 -2.26 19.55
C PHE A 225 -2.54 -3.13 19.94
N THR A 226 -2.42 -4.44 19.79
CA THR A 226 -3.43 -5.42 20.21
C THR A 226 -2.77 -6.51 21.02
N LYS A 227 -3.34 -6.85 22.17
CA LYS A 227 -2.87 -7.93 23.02
C LYS A 227 -4.03 -8.78 23.50
N ASN A 228 -3.92 -10.09 23.30
CA ASN A 228 -4.80 -11.05 23.96
C ASN A 228 -4.34 -11.27 25.39
N LEU A 229 -5.26 -11.14 26.35
CA LEU A 229 -4.98 -11.29 27.76
C LEU A 229 -5.32 -12.73 28.19
N ASN A 230 -4.35 -13.39 28.78
CA ASN A 230 -4.57 -14.72 29.36
C ASN A 230 -5.21 -14.58 30.72
N LEU A 231 -6.43 -15.09 30.88
CA LEU A 231 -7.17 -15.07 32.11
C LEU A 231 -7.05 -16.46 32.78
N ASN A 232 -6.26 -16.55 33.84
CA ASN A 232 -6.07 -17.83 34.53
C ASN A 232 -7.28 -18.24 35.38
N THR A 233 -8.08 -17.29 35.83
CA THR A 233 -9.19 -17.49 36.78
C THR A 233 -10.57 -17.33 36.15
N LEU A 234 -10.72 -16.48 35.15
CA LEU A 234 -11.98 -16.23 34.46
C LEU A 234 -12.05 -17.04 33.16
N LYS A 235 -13.09 -17.85 33.03
CA LYS A 235 -13.33 -18.62 31.80
C LYS A 235 -13.87 -17.69 30.72
N GLY A 236 -13.08 -17.45 29.68
CA GLY A 236 -13.43 -16.55 28.57
C GLY A 236 -12.20 -16.05 27.84
N SER A 237 -12.40 -15.04 27.02
CA SER A 237 -11.35 -14.35 26.29
C SER A 237 -11.34 -12.86 26.65
N ALA A 238 -10.16 -12.32 26.84
CA ALA A 238 -10.01 -10.88 27.02
C ALA A 238 -8.94 -10.35 26.08
N TYR A 239 -9.12 -9.11 25.66
CA TYR A 239 -8.18 -8.40 24.80
C TYR A 239 -8.03 -6.95 25.26
N PHE A 240 -6.86 -6.42 24.98
CA PHE A 240 -6.55 -5.01 25.09
C PHE A 240 -6.14 -4.49 23.73
N TYR A 241 -6.77 -3.43 23.26
CA TYR A 241 -6.43 -2.70 22.07
C TYR A 241 -6.10 -1.26 22.45
N SER A 242 -5.00 -0.74 21.89
CA SER A 242 -4.62 0.66 22.04
C SER A 242 -4.19 1.22 20.70
N SER A 243 -4.71 2.37 20.32
CA SER A 243 -4.25 3.08 19.12
C SER A 243 -4.07 4.56 19.41
N GLY A 244 -3.07 5.14 18.79
CA GLY A 244 -2.80 6.56 18.95
C GLY A 244 -2.22 7.17 17.70
N SER A 245 -2.45 8.46 17.54
CA SER A 245 -1.84 9.23 16.47
C SER A 245 -1.70 10.69 16.85
N ASN A 246 -0.63 11.30 16.33
CA ASN A 246 -0.41 12.74 16.35
C ASN A 246 -0.48 13.25 14.92
N ASN A 247 -1.53 13.99 14.59
CA ASN A 247 -1.85 14.45 13.24
C ASN A 247 -1.77 15.97 13.18
N LEU A 248 -0.81 16.48 12.40
CA LEU A 248 -0.65 17.90 12.09
C LEU A 248 -1.06 18.13 10.64
N LYS A 249 -2.03 19.03 10.42
CA LYS A 249 -2.54 19.41 9.11
C LYS A 249 -2.61 20.93 8.99
N ASP A 250 -2.49 21.42 7.76
CA ASP A 250 -2.64 22.85 7.44
C ASP A 250 -1.76 23.73 8.35
N THR A 251 -0.53 23.28 8.64
CA THR A 251 0.53 23.88 9.47
C THR A 251 0.18 24.14 10.94
N ASN A 252 -1.07 24.35 11.31
CA ASN A 252 -1.48 24.74 12.66
C ASN A 252 -2.69 23.95 13.22
N ASN A 253 -3.25 23.03 12.47
CA ASN A 253 -4.32 22.16 12.94
C ASN A 253 -3.72 20.87 13.49
N LEU A 254 -3.64 20.76 14.81
CA LEU A 254 -3.08 19.60 15.50
C LEU A 254 -4.20 18.78 16.14
N ARG A 255 -4.16 17.49 15.93
CA ARG A 255 -5.03 16.51 16.58
C ARG A 255 -4.18 15.38 17.13
N THR A 256 -4.19 15.22 18.45
CA THR A 256 -3.57 14.09 19.13
C THR A 256 -4.65 13.27 19.81
N SER A 257 -4.66 11.96 19.60
CA SER A 257 -5.60 11.07 20.27
C SER A 257 -4.97 9.73 20.60
N ILE A 258 -5.37 9.17 21.74
CA ILE A 258 -5.04 7.81 22.18
C ILE A 258 -6.36 7.17 22.60
N THR A 259 -6.70 6.05 21.96
CA THR A 259 -7.88 5.24 22.30
C THR A 259 -7.42 3.94 22.92
N ASN A 260 -8.01 3.56 24.04
CA ASN A 260 -7.78 2.28 24.70
C ASN A 260 -9.10 1.54 24.81
N ASP A 261 -9.15 0.29 24.33
CA ASP A 261 -10.30 -0.60 24.43
C ASP A 261 -9.90 -1.85 25.22
N LEU A 262 -10.66 -2.18 26.24
CA LEU A 262 -10.54 -3.43 26.99
C LEU A 262 -11.85 -4.21 26.79
N GLY A 263 -11.75 -5.43 26.29
CA GLY A 263 -12.91 -6.30 26.10
C GLY A 263 -12.73 -7.62 26.82
N TYR A 264 -13.80 -8.10 27.40
CA TYR A 264 -13.92 -9.45 27.96
C TYR A 264 -15.19 -10.10 27.44
N ASN A 265 -15.07 -11.32 26.92
CA ASN A 265 -16.17 -12.16 26.49
C ASN A 265 -16.11 -13.46 27.32
N SER A 266 -17.17 -13.76 28.07
CA SER A 266 -17.25 -15.02 28.79
C SER A 266 -17.38 -16.22 27.85
N ILE A 267 -17.08 -17.42 28.36
CA ILE A 267 -17.54 -18.64 27.68
C ILE A 267 -19.07 -18.72 27.74
N ASP A 268 -19.63 -19.61 26.96
CA ASP A 268 -21.05 -19.97 27.04
C ASP A 268 -21.31 -20.86 28.25
N TYR A 269 -22.25 -20.46 29.12
CA TYR A 269 -22.71 -21.23 30.25
C TYR A 269 -24.06 -21.85 29.91
N PHE A 270 -24.14 -23.19 29.95
CA PHE A 270 -25.36 -23.92 29.64
C PHE A 270 -26.09 -24.33 30.95
N THR A 271 -27.38 -24.03 30.96
CA THR A 271 -28.27 -24.58 32.02
C THR A 271 -28.69 -26.00 31.67
N LYS A 272 -29.26 -26.71 32.67
CA LYS A 272 -29.81 -28.07 32.45
C LYS A 272 -30.91 -28.10 31.38
N ASN A 273 -31.62 -27.00 31.17
CA ASN A 273 -32.71 -26.87 30.20
C ASN A 273 -32.21 -26.42 28.80
N GLY A 274 -30.89 -26.41 28.54
CA GLY A 274 -30.32 -26.05 27.26
C GLY A 274 -30.20 -24.57 26.98
N LEU A 275 -30.53 -23.69 27.94
CA LEU A 275 -30.28 -22.25 27.80
C LEU A 275 -28.78 -21.98 27.80
N LYS A 276 -28.36 -21.26 26.79
CA LYS A 276 -26.98 -20.80 26.56
C LYS A 276 -26.90 -19.35 27.03
N ASN A 277 -26.09 -19.08 28.04
CA ASN A 277 -25.90 -17.76 28.62
C ASN A 277 -24.46 -17.31 28.44
N ASN A 278 -24.25 -16.05 28.12
CA ASN A 278 -22.94 -15.41 28.15
C ASN A 278 -23.04 -13.96 28.63
N PHE A 279 -21.90 -13.42 29.06
CA PHE A 279 -21.79 -12.03 29.39
C PHE A 279 -20.51 -11.42 28.80
N ASN A 280 -20.62 -10.16 28.42
CA ASN A 280 -19.56 -9.40 27.80
C ASN A 280 -19.37 -8.09 28.57
N LEU A 281 -18.11 -7.69 28.75
CA LEU A 281 -17.74 -6.43 29.37
C LEU A 281 -16.79 -5.70 28.43
N TYR A 282 -17.11 -4.46 28.13
CA TYR A 282 -16.30 -3.60 27.27
C TYR A 282 -16.06 -2.28 27.97
N PHE A 283 -14.83 -1.81 27.88
CA PHE A 283 -14.41 -0.51 28.35
C PHE A 283 -13.64 0.21 27.25
N LYS A 284 -14.00 1.44 26.97
CA LYS A 284 -13.30 2.32 26.03
C LYS A 284 -12.89 3.60 26.76
N ASN A 285 -11.63 4.01 26.55
CA ASN A 285 -11.11 5.29 26.97
C ASN A 285 -10.55 6.04 25.76
N LEU A 286 -10.87 7.32 25.64
CA LEU A 286 -10.32 8.24 24.67
C LEU A 286 -9.65 9.40 25.38
N ASN A 287 -8.34 9.54 25.17
CA ASN A 287 -7.57 10.70 25.57
C ASN A 287 -7.30 11.55 24.32
N SER A 288 -7.66 12.81 24.35
CA SER A 288 -7.56 13.67 23.19
C SER A 288 -7.19 15.11 23.53
N VAL A 289 -6.51 15.75 22.59
CA VAL A 289 -6.24 17.18 22.58
C VAL A 289 -6.16 17.68 21.15
N GLY A 290 -6.72 18.83 20.87
CA GLY A 290 -6.69 19.46 19.56
C GLY A 290 -6.24 20.91 19.65
N LYS A 291 -5.59 21.41 18.61
CA LYS A 291 -5.33 22.83 18.41
C LYS A 291 -5.92 23.24 17.07
N ASN A 292 -6.78 24.24 17.06
CA ASN A 292 -7.55 24.64 15.88
C ASN A 292 -8.35 23.46 15.25
N ASP A 293 -8.81 22.54 16.08
CA ASP A 293 -9.53 21.33 15.65
C ASP A 293 -11.02 21.46 15.98
N ALA A 294 -11.90 21.09 15.05
CA ALA A 294 -13.35 21.20 15.24
C ALA A 294 -13.93 20.12 16.18
N THR A 295 -13.21 19.05 16.40
CA THR A 295 -13.69 17.87 17.16
C THR A 295 -13.15 17.84 18.58
N TYR A 296 -11.86 18.12 18.76
CA TYR A 296 -11.16 18.00 20.03
C TYR A 296 -10.89 19.35 20.65
N LYS A 297 -11.03 19.42 21.98
CA LYS A 297 -10.75 20.63 22.76
C LYS A 297 -9.25 20.95 22.75
N SER A 298 -8.93 22.22 22.97
CA SER A 298 -7.55 22.69 23.10
C SER A 298 -6.88 22.29 24.41
N SER A 299 -7.67 21.89 25.40
CA SER A 299 -7.19 21.29 26.66
C SER A 299 -7.27 19.76 26.57
N PRO A 300 -6.37 19.02 27.22
CA PRO A 300 -6.47 17.57 27.31
C PRO A 300 -7.83 17.13 27.84
N SER A 301 -8.45 16.17 27.16
CA SER A 301 -9.75 15.59 27.55
C SER A 301 -9.59 14.08 27.69
N VAL A 302 -10.26 13.55 28.71
CA VAL A 302 -10.34 12.11 28.98
C VAL A 302 -11.81 11.72 28.97
N ASP A 303 -12.20 10.92 27.99
CA ASP A 303 -13.55 10.42 27.83
C ASP A 303 -13.57 8.90 28.03
N GLY A 304 -14.63 8.38 28.64
CA GLY A 304 -14.77 6.97 28.90
C GLY A 304 -16.19 6.45 28.66
N MET A 305 -16.28 5.18 28.30
CA MET A 305 -17.52 4.46 28.10
C MET A 305 -17.32 3.01 28.54
N SER A 306 -18.34 2.47 29.21
CA SER A 306 -18.38 1.04 29.54
C SER A 306 -19.70 0.43 29.08
N ILE A 307 -19.64 -0.82 28.65
CA ILE A 307 -20.83 -1.59 28.25
C ILE A 307 -20.76 -2.94 28.94
N PHE A 308 -21.84 -3.29 29.63
CA PHE A 308 -22.07 -4.62 30.15
C PHE A 308 -23.24 -5.25 29.41
N GLU A 309 -23.07 -6.44 28.87
CA GLU A 309 -24.10 -7.17 28.14
C GLU A 309 -24.24 -8.57 28.70
N VAL A 310 -25.48 -8.97 28.99
CA VAL A 310 -25.85 -10.35 29.27
C VAL A 310 -26.77 -10.84 28.18
N SER A 311 -26.45 -11.98 27.60
CA SER A 311 -27.23 -12.63 26.57
C SER A 311 -27.66 -14.02 26.99
N SER A 312 -28.92 -14.37 26.73
CA SER A 312 -29.46 -15.71 26.87
C SER A 312 -30.09 -16.17 25.57
N SER A 313 -29.82 -17.38 25.15
CA SER A 313 -30.36 -17.96 23.94
C SER A 313 -30.70 -19.43 24.13
N LEU A 314 -31.70 -19.91 23.38
CA LEU A 314 -32.13 -21.31 23.41
C LEU A 314 -32.00 -21.91 22.01
N PRO A 315 -30.90 -22.60 21.69
CA PRO A 315 -30.76 -23.28 20.40
C PRO A 315 -31.71 -24.47 20.33
N LEU A 316 -32.73 -24.37 19.49
CA LEU A 316 -33.66 -25.45 19.18
C LEU A 316 -33.27 -26.07 17.86
N ILE A 317 -33.18 -27.41 17.81
CA ILE A 317 -32.79 -28.14 16.63
C ILE A 317 -33.89 -29.13 16.26
N LYS A 318 -34.35 -29.04 15.00
CA LYS A 318 -35.24 -30.05 14.40
C LYS A 318 -34.45 -30.76 13.31
N ASN A 319 -34.32 -32.07 13.47
CA ASN A 319 -33.66 -32.93 12.49
C ASN A 319 -34.73 -33.61 11.63
N ASN A 320 -34.72 -33.35 10.33
CA ASN A 320 -35.52 -34.06 9.31
C ASN A 320 -34.55 -34.95 8.51
N ILE A 321 -35.14 -35.91 7.76
CA ILE A 321 -34.33 -36.87 6.94
C ILE A 321 -33.42 -36.15 5.93
N LEU A 322 -33.87 -35.01 5.39
CA LEU A 322 -33.17 -34.26 4.32
C LEU A 322 -32.69 -32.88 4.76
N SER A 323 -33.04 -32.41 5.95
CA SER A 323 -32.67 -31.07 6.43
C SER A 323 -32.49 -31.01 7.95
N LYS A 324 -31.62 -30.10 8.38
CA LYS A 324 -31.48 -29.72 9.77
C LYS A 324 -31.91 -28.27 9.94
N GLU A 325 -32.95 -28.03 10.70
CA GLU A 325 -33.49 -26.71 10.99
C GLU A 325 -33.02 -26.28 12.39
N ILE A 326 -32.51 -25.07 12.51
CA ILE A 326 -32.03 -24.51 13.78
C ILE A 326 -32.75 -23.17 14.01
N LEU A 327 -33.50 -23.10 15.13
CA LEU A 327 -34.10 -21.86 15.61
C LEU A 327 -33.42 -21.46 16.91
N THR A 328 -32.84 -20.26 16.99
CA THR A 328 -32.13 -19.77 18.16
C THR A 328 -32.75 -18.45 18.67
N PRO A 329 -33.87 -18.49 19.41
CA PRO A 329 -34.37 -17.29 20.07
C PRO A 329 -33.30 -16.76 21.03
N LYS A 330 -33.07 -15.46 21.02
CA LYS A 330 -32.07 -14.77 21.85
C LYS A 330 -32.68 -13.53 22.49
N ILE A 331 -32.40 -13.33 23.75
CA ILE A 331 -32.64 -12.10 24.50
C ILE A 331 -31.31 -11.54 24.99
N SER A 332 -31.12 -10.23 24.91
CA SER A 332 -29.92 -9.57 25.44
C SER A 332 -30.33 -8.34 26.23
N ILE A 333 -29.71 -8.16 27.35
CA ILE A 333 -29.82 -6.95 28.17
C ILE A 333 -28.47 -6.27 28.15
N ARG A 334 -28.46 -4.99 27.79
CA ARG A 334 -27.24 -4.18 27.72
C ARG A 334 -27.40 -2.96 28.61
N ALA A 335 -26.38 -2.71 29.42
CA ALA A 335 -26.27 -1.53 30.29
C ALA A 335 -25.02 -0.73 29.87
N ASN A 336 -25.17 0.57 29.80
CA ASN A 336 -24.08 1.52 29.53
C ASN A 336 -24.08 2.60 30.62
N PRO A 337 -23.51 2.31 31.80
CA PRO A 337 -23.40 3.28 32.86
C PRO A 337 -22.30 4.30 32.53
N GLY A 338 -22.66 5.55 32.40
CA GLY A 338 -21.70 6.63 32.17
C GLY A 338 -21.10 6.64 30.75
N ASN A 339 -21.84 7.17 29.79
CA ASN A 339 -21.35 7.43 28.45
C ASN A 339 -21.11 8.93 28.30
N ASN A 340 -19.87 9.36 28.34
CA ASN A 340 -19.45 10.74 28.04
C ASN A 340 -18.82 10.91 26.64
N MET A 341 -18.83 9.85 25.80
CA MET A 341 -18.27 9.86 24.45
C MET A 341 -19.28 10.30 23.36
N LYS A 342 -20.21 11.18 23.68
CA LYS A 342 -21.36 11.54 22.81
C LYS A 342 -21.00 12.06 21.42
N ASN A 343 -19.83 12.64 21.23
CA ASN A 343 -19.44 13.31 19.98
C ASN A 343 -18.26 12.63 19.26
N HIS A 344 -17.83 11.45 19.69
CA HIS A 344 -16.67 10.78 19.14
C HIS A 344 -17.05 9.59 18.25
N SER A 345 -17.93 9.83 17.28
CA SER A 345 -18.39 8.82 16.30
C SER A 345 -17.28 8.25 15.41
N THR A 346 -16.12 8.88 15.37
CA THR A 346 -14.99 8.48 14.51
C THR A 346 -14.09 7.40 15.10
N SER A 347 -14.30 7.01 16.36
CA SER A 347 -13.58 5.90 16.95
C SER A 347 -14.23 4.56 16.55
N ASN A 348 -14.07 4.17 15.31
CA ASN A 348 -14.66 2.97 14.70
C ASN A 348 -13.95 1.67 15.09
N LYS A 349 -13.25 1.65 16.22
CA LYS A 349 -12.55 0.44 16.60
C LYS A 349 -13.46 -0.40 17.49
N LEU A 350 -13.13 -1.51 17.87
CA LEU A 350 -13.82 -2.59 18.59
C LEU A 350 -15.12 -2.24 19.35
N ILE A 351 -15.22 -1.03 19.92
CA ILE A 351 -16.41 -0.52 20.59
C ILE A 351 -16.77 0.84 19.98
N SER A 352 -17.98 1.01 19.52
CA SER A 352 -18.50 2.32 19.13
C SER A 352 -19.82 2.61 19.85
N ALA A 353 -20.11 3.90 20.09
CA ALA A 353 -21.37 4.32 20.69
C ALA A 353 -22.59 3.94 19.82
N ASN A 354 -22.41 3.76 18.53
CA ASN A 354 -23.46 3.42 17.56
C ASN A 354 -23.65 1.91 17.37
N ASN A 355 -22.84 1.06 17.96
CA ASN A 355 -23.00 -0.40 17.95
C ASN A 355 -23.90 -0.89 19.10
N ILE A 356 -24.77 -0.03 19.56
CA ILE A 356 -25.73 -0.31 20.63
C ILE A 356 -27.08 -0.64 20.02
#